data_65447a4941f889e4228d8324bda1e18c
#
_entry.id   65447a4941f889e4228d8324bda1e18c
#
_cell.length_a   1.000
_cell.length_b   1.000
_cell.length_c   1.000
_cell.angle_alpha   90.00
_cell.angle_beta   90.00
_cell.angle_gamma   90.00
#
_symmetry.space_group_name_H-M   'P 1'
#
loop_
_entity.id
_entity.type
_entity.pdbx_description
1 polymer ?
#
loop_
_entity_poly.entity_id
_entity_poly.type
_entity_poly.pdbx_seq_one_letter_code
_entity_poly.pdbx_strand_id
1 'polypeptide(L)'
;MYVAQPIEWTEKGVVMLDQRRLPSEEISYTYTDYREVAKAIREMVIRGAPAIGVAAAMGAALGVLHSPAKSVEDLRAEFSEICSVLAKTRPTAVDLFWALARMQRRFDELCAKSSQLSDIKCGMVEEAKLVHLEKKATDQAIGEYGAEFMPREGQVMTQCNAGALATGGIGTALGVIRVAYQQGRKIHILVPETRPYLQGARLTAWELHKGGIPLTLITDNMVGHFMNTGKVRAVVTGADRIAANGDTANKIGTYQIAVLAKENNVPFYIAAPISTFDLSIPDGEHIPIEERSAAEVTHLQGVRIAPDVHAAHPAFDVTPARYIAAIFTERGVARAPYSSSLRALAAGPQPAVSSAP
;
A
#
# COMPACT_ATOMS: atom_id res chain seq x y z
N MET A 1 -8.22 -19.52 -0.06
CA MET A 1 -7.15 -18.89 0.77
C MET A 1 -7.72 -17.67 1.47
N TYR A 2 -7.46 -17.47 2.76
CA TYR A 2 -7.89 -16.26 3.49
C TYR A 2 -7.15 -15.02 2.98
N VAL A 3 -7.91 -13.93 2.81
CA VAL A 3 -7.39 -12.58 2.49
C VAL A 3 -8.03 -11.61 3.46
N ALA A 4 -7.21 -10.82 4.16
CA ALA A 4 -7.70 -9.82 5.09
C ALA A 4 -8.55 -8.76 4.37
N GLN A 5 -9.60 -8.29 5.03
CA GLN A 5 -10.44 -7.17 4.57
C GLN A 5 -10.20 -5.96 5.50
N PRO A 6 -9.18 -5.15 5.22
CA PRO A 6 -8.81 -4.04 6.12
C PRO A 6 -9.80 -2.90 6.09
N ILE A 7 -10.58 -2.76 5.03
CA ILE A 7 -11.57 -1.72 4.84
C ILE A 7 -12.74 -2.22 3.98
N GLU A 8 -13.95 -1.83 4.35
CA GLU A 8 -15.16 -2.16 3.60
C GLU A 8 -16.21 -1.06 3.75
N TRP A 9 -16.93 -0.77 2.67
CA TRP A 9 -18.14 0.04 2.71
C TRP A 9 -19.35 -0.84 3.03
N THR A 10 -20.09 -0.53 4.09
CA THR A 10 -21.32 -1.23 4.48
C THR A 10 -22.49 -0.28 4.55
N GLU A 11 -23.71 -0.80 4.72
CA GLU A 11 -24.91 0.02 4.95
C GLU A 11 -24.82 0.86 6.24
N LYS A 12 -24.01 0.41 7.21
CA LYS A 12 -23.81 1.07 8.51
C LYS A 12 -22.71 2.11 8.49
N GLY A 13 -21.89 2.17 7.43
CA GLY A 13 -20.74 3.05 7.32
C GLY A 13 -19.48 2.33 6.83
N VAL A 14 -18.34 2.94 7.02
CA VAL A 14 -17.04 2.40 6.63
C VAL A 14 -16.47 1.56 7.77
N VAL A 15 -16.27 0.28 7.53
CA VAL A 15 -15.67 -0.66 8.50
C VAL A 15 -14.18 -0.73 8.25
N MET A 16 -13.37 -0.59 9.31
CA MET A 16 -11.90 -0.74 9.24
C MET A 16 -11.39 -1.67 10.33
N LEU A 17 -10.50 -2.60 9.95
CA LEU A 17 -9.73 -3.44 10.87
C LEU A 17 -8.62 -2.60 11.52
N ASP A 18 -8.57 -2.55 12.84
CA ASP A 18 -7.52 -1.83 13.57
C ASP A 18 -6.18 -2.57 13.51
N GLN A 19 -5.34 -2.18 12.55
CA GLN A 19 -4.04 -2.79 12.34
C GLN A 19 -3.04 -2.54 13.48
N ARG A 20 -3.33 -1.61 14.39
CA ARG A 20 -2.50 -1.35 15.58
C ARG A 20 -2.61 -2.50 16.60
N ARG A 21 -3.76 -3.18 16.60
CA ARG A 21 -4.07 -4.30 17.51
C ARG A 21 -3.52 -5.64 17.02
N LEU A 22 -3.24 -5.76 15.72
CA LEU A 22 -2.67 -6.98 15.16
C LEU A 22 -1.23 -7.23 15.68
N PRO A 23 -0.83 -8.49 15.88
CA PRO A 23 -1.58 -9.73 15.66
C PRO A 23 -2.42 -10.17 16.85
N SER A 24 -2.37 -9.47 18.00
CA SER A 24 -2.95 -9.91 19.28
C SER A 24 -4.48 -9.92 19.28
N GLU A 25 -5.08 -8.91 18.60
CA GLU A 25 -6.53 -8.74 18.58
C GLU A 25 -6.98 -8.37 17.16
N GLU A 26 -8.08 -8.98 16.70
CA GLU A 26 -8.71 -8.68 15.40
C GLU A 26 -9.99 -7.87 15.66
N ILE A 27 -9.85 -6.55 15.78
CA ILE A 27 -10.95 -5.64 16.10
C ILE A 27 -11.22 -4.75 14.90
N SER A 28 -12.49 -4.66 14.49
CA SER A 28 -12.95 -3.74 13.46
C SER A 28 -13.89 -2.70 14.05
N TYR A 29 -13.76 -1.47 13.58
CA TYR A 29 -14.64 -0.35 13.95
C TYR A 29 -15.44 0.10 12.73
N THR A 30 -16.69 0.53 12.98
CA THR A 30 -17.55 1.14 11.97
C THR A 30 -17.55 2.65 12.15
N TYR A 31 -17.19 3.37 11.10
CA TYR A 31 -17.12 4.82 11.07
C TYR A 31 -18.30 5.39 10.28
N THR A 32 -19.00 6.34 10.87
CA THR A 32 -20.15 7.03 10.28
C THR A 32 -19.90 8.52 10.03
N ASP A 33 -18.78 9.04 10.51
CA ASP A 33 -18.30 10.41 10.30
C ASP A 33 -16.93 10.41 9.61
N TYR A 34 -16.78 11.22 8.56
CA TYR A 34 -15.50 11.36 7.84
C TYR A 34 -14.35 11.87 8.72
N ARG A 35 -14.64 12.60 9.81
CA ARG A 35 -13.64 13.08 10.77
C ARG A 35 -13.04 11.92 11.56
N GLU A 36 -13.85 10.92 11.87
CA GLU A 36 -13.38 9.67 12.49
C GLU A 36 -12.55 8.85 11.51
N VAL A 37 -12.92 8.79 10.22
CA VAL A 37 -12.09 8.19 9.16
C VAL A 37 -10.75 8.92 9.05
N ALA A 38 -10.74 10.25 9.07
CA ALA A 38 -9.52 11.05 9.07
C ALA A 38 -8.63 10.75 10.30
N LYS A 39 -9.25 10.59 11.48
CA LYS A 39 -8.53 10.19 12.70
C LYS A 39 -7.96 8.78 12.57
N ALA A 40 -8.71 7.83 12.02
CA ALA A 40 -8.28 6.44 11.79
C ALA A 40 -7.05 6.37 10.86
N ILE A 41 -7.00 7.18 9.80
CA ILE A 41 -5.85 7.30 8.91
C ILE A 41 -4.63 7.88 9.66
N ARG A 42 -4.83 8.97 10.41
CA ARG A 42 -3.76 9.65 11.17
C ARG A 42 -3.15 8.74 12.23
N GLU A 43 -3.98 8.00 12.94
CA GLU A 43 -3.58 7.10 14.02
C GLU A 43 -3.13 5.71 13.53
N MET A 44 -3.07 5.49 12.22
CA MET A 44 -2.67 4.23 11.60
C MET A 44 -3.57 3.02 11.97
N VAL A 45 -4.85 3.25 12.26
CA VAL A 45 -5.86 2.17 12.25
C VAL A 45 -5.84 1.48 10.90
N ILE A 46 -5.77 2.29 9.83
CA ILE A 46 -5.48 1.87 8.46
C ILE A 46 -4.19 2.52 7.97
N ARG A 47 -3.34 1.78 7.25
CA ARG A 47 -2.03 2.21 6.76
C ARG A 47 -1.69 1.51 5.43
N GLY A 48 -0.64 2.01 4.74
CA GLY A 48 -0.27 1.60 3.37
C GLY A 48 -0.88 2.55 2.35
N ALA A 49 -0.08 3.00 1.38
CA ALA A 49 -0.51 4.07 0.47
C ALA A 49 -1.83 3.77 -0.26
N PRO A 50 -2.04 2.57 -0.87
CA PRO A 50 -3.30 2.30 -1.56
C PRO A 50 -4.50 2.20 -0.61
N ALA A 51 -4.35 1.57 0.57
CA ALA A 51 -5.44 1.46 1.54
C ALA A 51 -5.85 2.82 2.12
N ILE A 52 -4.88 3.73 2.31
CA ILE A 52 -5.15 5.12 2.70
C ILE A 52 -5.94 5.85 1.62
N GLY A 53 -5.62 5.63 0.33
CA GLY A 53 -6.39 6.18 -0.78
C GLY A 53 -7.83 5.70 -0.79
N VAL A 54 -8.08 4.40 -0.59
CA VAL A 54 -9.43 3.84 -0.46
C VAL A 54 -10.17 4.46 0.73
N ALA A 55 -9.50 4.55 1.89
CA ALA A 55 -10.09 5.15 3.09
C ALA A 55 -10.44 6.63 2.89
N ALA A 56 -9.61 7.39 2.19
CA ALA A 56 -9.87 8.78 1.85
C ALA A 56 -11.08 8.93 0.91
N ALA A 57 -11.18 8.09 -0.13
CA ALA A 57 -12.33 8.08 -1.02
C ALA A 57 -13.63 7.75 -0.27
N MET A 58 -13.61 6.72 0.58
CA MET A 58 -14.74 6.34 1.41
C MET A 58 -15.09 7.42 2.44
N GLY A 59 -14.09 8.04 3.09
CA GLY A 59 -14.29 9.16 4.01
C GLY A 59 -14.92 10.37 3.32
N ALA A 60 -14.48 10.72 2.11
CA ALA A 60 -15.04 11.80 1.31
C ALA A 60 -16.51 11.53 0.94
N ALA A 61 -16.80 10.31 0.48
CA ALA A 61 -18.18 9.90 0.18
C ALA A 61 -19.07 9.88 1.42
N LEU A 62 -18.56 9.43 2.56
CA LEU A 62 -19.28 9.40 3.84
C LEU A 62 -19.65 10.81 4.30
N GLY A 63 -18.73 11.77 4.17
CA GLY A 63 -18.98 13.17 4.49
C GLY A 63 -20.08 13.77 3.62
N VAL A 64 -20.05 13.50 2.30
CA VAL A 64 -21.09 13.95 1.37
C VAL A 64 -22.43 13.28 1.68
N LEU A 65 -22.45 11.97 1.95
CA LEU A 65 -23.67 11.21 2.23
C LEU A 65 -24.42 11.78 3.44
N HIS A 66 -23.70 12.12 4.51
CA HIS A 66 -24.28 12.61 5.75
C HIS A 66 -24.33 14.15 5.86
N SER A 67 -23.97 14.86 4.80
CA SER A 67 -24.05 16.32 4.76
C SER A 67 -25.49 16.82 4.99
N PRO A 68 -25.69 17.80 5.88
CA PRO A 68 -26.98 18.46 6.10
C PRO A 68 -27.29 19.52 5.03
N ALA A 69 -26.43 19.75 4.05
CA ALA A 69 -26.60 20.75 3.00
C ALA A 69 -27.98 20.63 2.32
N LYS A 70 -28.58 21.79 2.03
CA LYS A 70 -29.86 21.88 1.36
C LYS A 70 -29.76 22.36 -0.09
N SER A 71 -28.61 22.82 -0.49
CA SER A 71 -28.30 23.24 -1.86
C SER A 71 -27.00 22.61 -2.35
N VAL A 72 -26.80 22.59 -3.66
CA VAL A 72 -25.52 22.12 -4.27
C VAL A 72 -24.37 23.04 -3.87
N GLU A 73 -24.64 24.34 -3.70
CA GLU A 73 -23.65 25.33 -3.32
C GLU A 73 -23.14 25.08 -1.88
N ASP A 74 -24.05 24.86 -0.94
CA ASP A 74 -23.70 24.48 0.44
C ASP A 74 -22.92 23.16 0.47
N LEU A 75 -23.38 22.16 -0.30
CA LEU A 75 -22.71 20.87 -0.38
C LEU A 75 -21.27 20.99 -0.95
N ARG A 76 -21.06 21.91 -1.91
CA ARG A 76 -19.74 22.18 -2.48
C ARG A 76 -18.79 22.79 -1.44
N ALA A 77 -19.25 23.72 -0.63
CA ALA A 77 -18.49 24.31 0.46
C ALA A 77 -18.09 23.25 1.50
N GLU A 78 -19.05 22.42 1.91
CA GLU A 78 -18.80 21.30 2.85
C GLU A 78 -17.82 20.27 2.25
N PHE A 79 -17.96 19.92 0.97
CA PHE A 79 -17.07 18.96 0.32
C PHE A 79 -15.62 19.45 0.28
N SER A 80 -15.40 20.74 0.06
CA SER A 80 -14.07 21.35 0.14
C SER A 80 -13.47 21.19 1.54
N GLU A 81 -14.27 21.40 2.60
CA GLU A 81 -13.83 21.18 3.98
C GLU A 81 -13.51 19.71 4.25
N ILE A 82 -14.36 18.77 3.81
CA ILE A 82 -14.14 17.33 3.94
C ILE A 82 -12.78 16.94 3.32
N CYS A 83 -12.53 17.37 2.09
CA CYS A 83 -11.27 17.11 1.39
C CYS A 83 -10.07 17.72 2.15
N SER A 84 -10.20 18.94 2.68
CA SER A 84 -9.15 19.61 3.46
C SER A 84 -8.80 18.83 4.73
N VAL A 85 -9.81 18.33 5.46
CA VAL A 85 -9.60 17.53 6.68
C VAL A 85 -8.88 16.22 6.37
N LEU A 86 -9.30 15.51 5.31
CA LEU A 86 -8.69 14.25 4.90
C LEU A 86 -7.25 14.45 4.40
N ALA A 87 -7.00 15.48 3.60
CA ALA A 87 -5.66 15.79 3.05
C ALA A 87 -4.59 16.02 4.12
N LYS A 88 -4.98 16.59 5.28
CA LYS A 88 -4.07 16.87 6.39
C LYS A 88 -3.66 15.64 7.19
N THR A 89 -4.24 14.47 6.93
CA THR A 89 -3.99 13.25 7.71
C THR A 89 -2.61 12.65 7.47
N ARG A 90 -2.17 12.59 6.22
CA ARG A 90 -0.88 12.00 5.79
C ARG A 90 -0.32 12.78 4.60
N PRO A 91 0.37 13.92 4.82
CA PRO A 91 0.80 14.84 3.75
C PRO A 91 1.74 14.24 2.70
N THR A 92 2.42 13.15 3.00
CA THR A 92 3.37 12.46 2.09
C THR A 92 2.75 11.31 1.30
N ALA A 93 1.51 10.92 1.60
CA ALA A 93 0.85 9.75 0.99
C ALA A 93 0.27 10.08 -0.39
N VAL A 94 0.95 9.71 -1.47
CA VAL A 94 0.55 10.02 -2.87
C VAL A 94 -0.87 9.54 -3.18
N ASP A 95 -1.22 8.30 -2.82
CA ASP A 95 -2.54 7.73 -3.11
C ASP A 95 -3.69 8.45 -2.37
N LEU A 96 -3.43 9.11 -1.24
CA LEU A 96 -4.40 9.97 -0.56
C LEU A 96 -4.85 11.12 -1.48
N PHE A 97 -3.88 11.85 -2.02
CA PHE A 97 -4.15 13.00 -2.89
C PHE A 97 -4.75 12.58 -4.23
N TRP A 98 -4.28 11.46 -4.79
CA TRP A 98 -4.86 10.87 -5.98
C TRP A 98 -6.35 10.57 -5.78
N ALA A 99 -6.71 9.91 -4.66
CA ALA A 99 -8.09 9.57 -4.35
C ALA A 99 -8.97 10.81 -4.16
N LEU A 100 -8.49 11.80 -3.39
CA LEU A 100 -9.23 13.05 -3.19
C LEU A 100 -9.43 13.83 -4.50
N ALA A 101 -8.41 13.90 -5.36
CA ALA A 101 -8.52 14.53 -6.67
C ALA A 101 -9.53 13.79 -7.58
N ARG A 102 -9.59 12.47 -7.52
CA ARG A 102 -10.57 11.66 -8.23
C ARG A 102 -11.99 11.92 -7.72
N MET A 103 -12.18 11.92 -6.40
CA MET A 103 -13.47 12.22 -5.77
C MET A 103 -13.93 13.65 -6.08
N GLN A 104 -13.00 14.62 -6.16
CA GLN A 104 -13.29 15.99 -6.56
C GLN A 104 -13.82 16.06 -8.00
N ARG A 105 -13.13 15.44 -8.95
CA ARG A 105 -13.59 15.41 -10.35
C ARG A 105 -14.98 14.78 -10.46
N ARG A 106 -15.20 13.66 -9.77
CA ARG A 106 -16.51 13.00 -9.77
C ARG A 106 -17.61 13.87 -9.18
N PHE A 107 -17.33 14.55 -8.08
CA PHE A 107 -18.23 15.50 -7.46
C PHE A 107 -18.63 16.63 -8.42
N ASP A 108 -17.65 17.22 -9.10
CA ASP A 108 -17.91 18.31 -10.06
C ASP A 108 -18.75 17.83 -11.27
N GLU A 109 -18.49 16.62 -11.78
CA GLU A 109 -19.30 15.99 -12.83
C GLU A 109 -20.75 15.77 -12.39
N LEU A 110 -20.97 15.29 -11.16
CA LEU A 110 -22.31 15.05 -10.63
C LEU A 110 -23.07 16.37 -10.43
N CYS A 111 -22.41 17.38 -9.87
CA CYS A 111 -23.01 18.72 -9.70
C CYS A 111 -23.34 19.40 -11.03
N ALA A 112 -22.61 19.10 -12.11
CA ALA A 112 -22.93 19.64 -13.44
C ALA A 112 -24.10 18.91 -14.10
N LYS A 113 -24.36 17.64 -13.73
CA LYS A 113 -25.41 16.81 -14.33
C LYS A 113 -26.75 16.85 -13.59
N SER A 114 -26.73 17.06 -12.28
CA SER A 114 -27.94 17.03 -11.44
C SER A 114 -27.90 18.13 -10.37
N SER A 115 -29.04 18.74 -10.14
CA SER A 115 -29.30 19.62 -9.00
C SER A 115 -29.89 18.88 -7.79
N GLN A 116 -30.19 17.59 -7.94
CA GLN A 116 -30.71 16.76 -6.87
C GLN A 116 -29.61 16.26 -5.97
N LEU A 117 -29.61 16.66 -4.70
CA LEU A 117 -28.59 16.26 -3.72
C LEU A 117 -28.52 14.74 -3.52
N SER A 118 -29.65 14.03 -3.63
CA SER A 118 -29.71 12.56 -3.54
C SER A 118 -28.85 11.89 -4.60
N ASP A 119 -28.90 12.39 -5.85
CA ASP A 119 -28.14 11.80 -6.96
C ASP A 119 -26.64 12.02 -6.76
N ILE A 120 -26.25 13.22 -6.31
CA ILE A 120 -24.86 13.55 -6.01
C ILE A 120 -24.34 12.65 -4.88
N LYS A 121 -25.10 12.52 -3.78
CA LYS A 121 -24.73 11.67 -2.64
C LYS A 121 -24.57 10.21 -3.06
N CYS A 122 -25.50 9.67 -3.82
CA CYS A 122 -25.47 8.30 -4.32
C CYS A 122 -24.26 8.09 -5.23
N GLY A 123 -24.06 8.99 -6.20
CA GLY A 123 -22.96 8.89 -7.15
C GLY A 123 -21.58 8.99 -6.50
N MET A 124 -21.43 9.72 -5.39
CA MET A 124 -20.18 9.77 -4.62
C MET A 124 -19.89 8.47 -3.87
N VAL A 125 -20.92 7.82 -3.32
CA VAL A 125 -20.78 6.50 -2.69
C VAL A 125 -20.37 5.45 -3.70
N GLU A 126 -21.01 5.45 -4.88
CA GLU A 126 -20.65 4.52 -5.97
C GLU A 126 -19.21 4.72 -6.43
N GLU A 127 -18.76 5.97 -6.57
CA GLU A 127 -17.38 6.27 -6.94
C GLU A 127 -16.38 5.76 -5.91
N ALA A 128 -16.64 5.92 -4.61
CA ALA A 128 -15.77 5.41 -3.56
C ALA A 128 -15.69 3.86 -3.57
N LYS A 129 -16.80 3.18 -3.82
CA LYS A 129 -16.83 1.73 -4.01
C LYS A 129 -16.05 1.31 -5.26
N LEU A 130 -16.16 2.07 -6.35
CA LEU A 130 -15.41 1.82 -7.59
C LEU A 130 -13.90 1.99 -7.37
N VAL A 131 -13.45 3.02 -6.63
CA VAL A 131 -12.05 3.17 -6.23
C VAL A 131 -11.53 1.92 -5.54
N HIS A 132 -12.29 1.35 -4.60
CA HIS A 132 -11.89 0.13 -3.90
C HIS A 132 -11.85 -1.10 -4.84
N LEU A 133 -12.86 -1.24 -5.70
CA LEU A 133 -12.92 -2.35 -6.66
C LEU A 133 -11.74 -2.32 -7.65
N GLU A 134 -11.41 -1.14 -8.16
CA GLU A 134 -10.26 -0.96 -9.06
C GLU A 134 -8.93 -1.27 -8.36
N LYS A 135 -8.78 -0.90 -7.08
CA LYS A 135 -7.57 -1.28 -6.31
C LYS A 135 -7.46 -2.79 -6.14
N LYS A 136 -8.58 -3.51 -5.93
CA LYS A 136 -8.57 -4.98 -5.90
C LYS A 136 -8.14 -5.57 -7.25
N ALA A 137 -8.65 -5.04 -8.36
CA ALA A 137 -8.28 -5.47 -9.70
C ALA A 137 -6.79 -5.17 -10.00
N THR A 138 -6.30 -4.00 -9.59
CA THR A 138 -4.89 -3.61 -9.67
C THR A 138 -3.99 -4.61 -8.97
N ASP A 139 -4.30 -4.95 -7.71
CA ASP A 139 -3.53 -5.93 -6.93
C ASP A 139 -3.50 -7.30 -7.59
N GLN A 140 -4.64 -7.75 -8.12
CA GLN A 140 -4.77 -9.02 -8.81
C GLN A 140 -3.86 -9.07 -10.05
N ALA A 141 -3.91 -8.03 -10.91
CA ALA A 141 -3.08 -7.95 -12.10
C ALA A 141 -1.57 -7.90 -11.77
N ILE A 142 -1.16 -7.11 -10.76
CA ILE A 142 0.23 -7.10 -10.26
C ILE A 142 0.64 -8.51 -9.81
N GLY A 143 -0.24 -9.18 -9.07
CA GLY A 143 -0.02 -10.54 -8.60
C GLY A 143 0.22 -11.51 -9.74
N GLU A 144 -0.59 -11.46 -10.78
CA GLU A 144 -0.50 -12.32 -11.96
C GLU A 144 0.80 -12.09 -12.73
N TYR A 145 1.12 -10.84 -13.08
CA TYR A 145 2.38 -10.51 -13.76
C TYR A 145 3.62 -10.89 -12.94
N GLY A 146 3.60 -10.64 -11.63
CA GLY A 146 4.74 -10.95 -10.77
C GLY A 146 4.91 -12.43 -10.47
N ALA A 147 3.82 -13.20 -10.40
CA ALA A 147 3.86 -14.63 -10.12
C ALA A 147 4.69 -15.41 -11.13
N GLU A 148 4.72 -14.98 -12.41
CA GLU A 148 5.52 -15.62 -13.44
C GLU A 148 7.03 -15.65 -13.12
N PHE A 149 7.50 -14.67 -12.36
CA PHE A 149 8.91 -14.51 -11.96
C PHE A 149 9.27 -15.23 -10.66
N MET A 150 8.28 -15.74 -9.94
CA MET A 150 8.56 -16.47 -8.70
C MET A 150 9.11 -17.87 -9.00
N PRO A 151 10.00 -18.40 -8.17
CA PRO A 151 10.55 -19.73 -8.36
C PRO A 151 9.46 -20.80 -8.25
N ARG A 152 9.67 -21.95 -8.89
CA ARG A 152 8.77 -23.11 -8.73
C ARG A 152 8.81 -23.66 -7.31
N GLU A 153 9.98 -23.60 -6.67
CA GLU A 153 10.23 -24.04 -5.29
C GLU A 153 11.38 -23.24 -4.67
N GLY A 154 11.46 -23.20 -3.34
CA GLY A 154 12.52 -22.53 -2.60
C GLY A 154 12.01 -21.37 -1.75
N GLN A 155 12.94 -20.58 -1.23
CA GLN A 155 12.61 -19.46 -0.35
C GLN A 155 12.45 -18.17 -1.14
N VAL A 156 11.41 -17.42 -0.82
CA VAL A 156 11.15 -16.04 -1.32
C VAL A 156 11.17 -15.12 -0.12
N MET A 157 11.89 -14.00 -0.21
CA MET A 157 11.95 -12.99 0.84
C MET A 157 11.08 -11.79 0.47
N THR A 158 10.47 -11.16 1.47
CA THR A 158 9.73 -9.90 1.32
C THR A 158 10.23 -8.88 2.34
N GLN A 159 9.64 -7.68 2.38
CA GLN A 159 9.96 -6.61 3.35
C GLN A 159 8.72 -5.83 3.71
N CYS A 160 8.62 -5.36 4.94
CA CYS A 160 7.52 -4.55 5.44
C CYS A 160 6.17 -5.30 5.34
N ASN A 161 5.11 -4.58 5.03
CA ASN A 161 3.81 -5.16 4.69
C ASN A 161 3.27 -4.51 3.43
N ALA A 162 3.30 -5.26 2.33
CA ALA A 162 2.72 -4.93 1.04
C ALA A 162 1.62 -5.95 0.67
N GLY A 163 0.81 -6.31 1.66
CA GLY A 163 -0.31 -7.25 1.57
C GLY A 163 -1.67 -6.56 1.52
N ALA A 164 -2.71 -7.35 1.72
CA ALA A 164 -4.10 -6.89 1.75
C ALA A 164 -4.34 -5.77 2.77
N LEU A 165 -3.69 -5.83 3.93
CA LEU A 165 -3.76 -4.80 4.96
C LEU A 165 -3.27 -3.43 4.46
N ALA A 166 -2.35 -3.41 3.49
CA ALA A 166 -1.79 -2.19 2.94
C ALA A 166 -2.53 -1.66 1.71
N THR A 167 -3.36 -2.48 1.05
CA THR A 167 -3.93 -2.14 -0.25
C THR A 167 -5.46 -2.16 -0.29
N GLY A 168 -6.09 -3.00 0.51
CA GLY A 168 -7.53 -3.26 0.46
C GLY A 168 -7.94 -4.33 -0.56
N GLY A 169 -6.96 -4.92 -1.27
CA GLY A 169 -7.13 -6.03 -2.21
C GLY A 169 -6.42 -7.30 -1.72
N ILE A 170 -5.61 -7.92 -2.58
CA ILE A 170 -4.78 -9.09 -2.22
C ILE A 170 -3.35 -8.71 -1.85
N GLY A 171 -2.99 -7.44 -1.96
CA GLY A 171 -1.65 -6.91 -1.80
C GLY A 171 -0.87 -6.81 -3.10
N THR A 172 0.21 -6.05 -3.10
CA THR A 172 1.16 -5.98 -4.22
C THR A 172 2.21 -7.10 -4.12
N ALA A 173 3.22 -6.97 -3.30
CA ALA A 173 4.23 -8.03 -3.12
C ALA A 173 3.63 -9.32 -2.55
N LEU A 174 2.75 -9.23 -1.55
CA LEU A 174 2.04 -10.42 -1.06
C LEU A 174 1.01 -10.94 -2.08
N GLY A 175 0.48 -10.08 -2.96
CA GLY A 175 -0.33 -10.49 -4.10
C GLY A 175 0.44 -11.41 -5.04
N VAL A 176 1.67 -11.04 -5.41
CA VAL A 176 2.58 -11.88 -6.20
C VAL A 176 2.81 -13.23 -5.52
N ILE A 177 3.12 -13.21 -4.21
CA ILE A 177 3.34 -14.43 -3.42
C ILE A 177 2.08 -15.31 -3.39
N ARG A 178 0.90 -14.70 -3.16
CA ARG A 178 -0.39 -15.41 -3.08
C ARG A 178 -0.74 -16.09 -4.41
N VAL A 179 -0.64 -15.34 -5.52
CA VAL A 179 -0.93 -15.88 -6.85
C VAL A 179 0.05 -17.00 -7.20
N ALA A 180 1.35 -16.81 -6.96
CA ALA A 180 2.35 -17.86 -7.18
C ALA A 180 2.05 -19.14 -6.36
N TYR A 181 1.67 -18.99 -5.09
CA TYR A 181 1.30 -20.11 -4.23
C TYR A 181 0.02 -20.81 -4.70
N GLN A 182 -1.01 -20.05 -5.12
CA GLN A 182 -2.24 -20.60 -5.72
C GLN A 182 -2.00 -21.36 -7.02
N GLN A 183 -1.00 -20.96 -7.80
CA GLN A 183 -0.53 -21.68 -9.00
C GLN A 183 0.25 -22.98 -8.68
N GLY A 184 0.35 -23.36 -7.40
CA GLY A 184 0.99 -24.60 -6.96
C GLY A 184 2.50 -24.51 -6.79
N ARG A 185 3.10 -23.29 -6.76
CA ARG A 185 4.52 -23.13 -6.48
C ARG A 185 4.82 -23.48 -5.02
N LYS A 186 5.85 -24.28 -4.80
CA LYS A 186 6.26 -24.74 -3.46
C LYS A 186 7.23 -23.74 -2.81
N ILE A 187 6.73 -22.54 -2.59
CA ILE A 187 7.54 -21.45 -2.02
C ILE A 187 7.34 -21.36 -0.49
N HIS A 188 8.42 -20.99 0.20
CA HIS A 188 8.43 -20.70 1.63
C HIS A 188 8.89 -19.26 1.83
N ILE A 189 8.17 -18.48 2.63
CA ILE A 189 8.40 -17.04 2.71
C ILE A 189 9.26 -16.68 3.91
N LEU A 190 10.38 -15.99 3.67
CA LEU A 190 11.16 -15.34 4.72
C LEU A 190 10.64 -13.93 4.94
N VAL A 191 10.27 -13.64 6.17
CA VAL A 191 9.66 -12.37 6.57
C VAL A 191 10.58 -11.69 7.58
N PRO A 192 11.41 -10.71 7.17
CA PRO A 192 12.09 -9.82 8.11
C PRO A 192 11.08 -9.05 8.97
N GLU A 193 11.38 -8.87 10.26
CA GLU A 193 10.47 -8.23 11.21
C GLU A 193 10.15 -6.77 10.87
N THR A 194 11.03 -6.09 10.15
CA THR A 194 10.93 -4.69 9.72
C THR A 194 10.84 -3.73 10.90
N ARG A 195 11.98 -3.57 11.61
CA ARG A 195 12.14 -2.51 12.61
C ARG A 195 11.99 -1.12 11.94
N PRO A 196 11.57 -0.05 12.69
CA PRO A 196 11.16 -0.08 14.12
C PRO A 196 9.69 -0.46 14.35
N TYR A 197 8.75 -0.28 13.36
CA TYR A 197 7.31 -0.47 13.56
C TYR A 197 6.83 -1.92 13.47
N LEU A 198 7.70 -2.85 13.07
CA LEU A 198 7.48 -4.30 12.99
C LEU A 198 6.36 -4.73 12.03
N GLN A 199 6.23 -4.06 10.87
CA GLN A 199 5.21 -4.43 9.88
C GLN A 199 5.37 -5.85 9.36
N GLY A 200 6.62 -6.34 9.23
CA GLY A 200 6.90 -7.72 8.85
C GLY A 200 6.37 -8.71 9.89
N ALA A 201 6.78 -8.51 11.15
CA ALA A 201 6.39 -9.41 12.23
C ALA A 201 4.89 -9.36 12.54
N ARG A 202 4.34 -8.15 12.66
CA ARG A 202 2.96 -7.95 13.13
C ARG A 202 1.90 -8.16 12.06
N LEU A 203 2.20 -7.77 10.82
CA LEU A 203 1.20 -7.70 9.76
C LEU A 203 1.47 -8.75 8.66
N THR A 204 2.66 -8.78 8.07
CA THR A 204 2.97 -9.73 6.98
C THR A 204 2.94 -11.18 7.45
N ALA A 205 3.56 -11.47 8.59
CA ALA A 205 3.53 -12.83 9.15
C ALA A 205 2.10 -13.26 9.50
N TRP A 206 1.28 -12.34 10.06
CA TRP A 206 -0.12 -12.58 10.34
C TRP A 206 -0.93 -12.89 9.07
N GLU A 207 -0.79 -12.06 8.01
CA GLU A 207 -1.51 -12.28 6.75
C GLU A 207 -1.17 -13.62 6.09
N LEU A 208 0.12 -13.95 6.04
CA LEU A 208 0.59 -15.19 5.43
C LEU A 208 0.16 -16.42 6.26
N HIS A 209 0.27 -16.33 7.59
CA HIS A 209 -0.18 -17.38 8.50
C HIS A 209 -1.68 -17.67 8.36
N LYS A 210 -2.51 -16.61 8.38
CA LYS A 210 -3.96 -16.73 8.15
C LYS A 210 -4.28 -17.29 6.75
N GLY A 211 -3.47 -16.94 5.75
CA GLY A 211 -3.59 -17.42 4.38
C GLY A 211 -3.13 -18.86 4.17
N GLY A 212 -2.52 -19.49 5.18
CA GLY A 212 -1.97 -20.86 5.09
C GLY A 212 -0.72 -20.93 4.20
N ILE A 213 0.01 -19.81 4.00
CA ILE A 213 1.25 -19.76 3.23
C ILE A 213 2.42 -20.02 4.18
N PRO A 214 3.31 -21.01 3.89
CA PRO A 214 4.44 -21.34 4.74
C PRO A 214 5.40 -20.14 4.88
N LEU A 215 5.78 -19.80 6.10
CA LEU A 215 6.69 -18.70 6.38
C LEU A 215 7.66 -18.99 7.54
N THR A 216 8.75 -18.23 7.56
CA THR A 216 9.62 -18.08 8.73
C THR A 216 9.82 -16.60 8.99
N LEU A 217 9.48 -16.15 10.19
CA LEU A 217 9.80 -14.82 10.68
C LEU A 217 11.28 -14.77 11.09
N ILE A 218 11.97 -13.73 10.64
CA ILE A 218 13.38 -13.49 10.97
C ILE A 218 13.56 -12.05 11.45
N THR A 219 14.64 -11.76 12.18
CA THR A 219 15.03 -10.38 12.46
C THR A 219 15.72 -9.77 11.25
N ASP A 220 15.72 -8.43 11.13
CA ASP A 220 16.23 -7.73 9.94
C ASP A 220 17.73 -8.01 9.71
N ASN A 221 18.52 -8.20 10.78
CA ASN A 221 19.95 -8.50 10.69
C ASN A 221 20.27 -9.95 10.24
N MET A 222 19.26 -10.83 10.14
CA MET A 222 19.44 -12.21 9.66
C MET A 222 19.36 -12.32 8.13
N VAL A 223 18.96 -11.28 7.42
CA VAL A 223 18.75 -11.29 5.96
C VAL A 223 20.00 -11.81 5.23
N GLY A 224 21.18 -11.26 5.54
CA GLY A 224 22.42 -11.67 4.90
C GLY A 224 22.76 -13.14 5.14
N HIS A 225 22.53 -13.63 6.37
CA HIS A 225 22.74 -15.04 6.69
C HIS A 225 21.89 -15.94 5.80
N PHE A 226 20.57 -15.69 5.71
CA PHE A 226 19.68 -16.52 4.89
C PHE A 226 20.01 -16.45 3.40
N MET A 227 20.36 -15.27 2.86
CA MET A 227 20.78 -15.15 1.46
C MET A 227 22.04 -15.96 1.17
N ASN A 228 23.04 -15.91 2.05
CA ASN A 228 24.29 -16.63 1.91
C ASN A 228 24.12 -18.17 1.95
N THR A 229 22.99 -18.68 2.47
CA THR A 229 22.69 -20.13 2.42
C THR A 229 22.41 -20.65 1.00
N GLY A 230 22.21 -19.76 0.02
CA GLY A 230 21.84 -20.09 -1.36
C GLY A 230 20.42 -20.65 -1.53
N LYS A 231 19.57 -20.60 -0.48
CA LYS A 231 18.19 -21.10 -0.51
C LYS A 231 17.18 -20.04 -0.95
N VAL A 232 17.51 -18.75 -0.76
CA VAL A 232 16.67 -17.63 -1.22
C VAL A 232 16.79 -17.54 -2.73
N ARG A 233 15.66 -17.61 -3.43
CA ARG A 233 15.57 -17.63 -4.89
C ARG A 233 15.08 -16.34 -5.50
N ALA A 234 14.37 -15.52 -4.71
CA ALA A 234 13.87 -14.22 -5.13
C ALA A 234 13.56 -13.34 -3.91
N VAL A 235 13.62 -12.04 -4.14
CA VAL A 235 13.04 -11.03 -3.23
C VAL A 235 11.94 -10.30 -3.97
N VAL A 236 10.79 -10.08 -3.32
CA VAL A 236 9.72 -9.23 -3.83
C VAL A 236 9.22 -8.30 -2.73
N THR A 237 9.25 -7.00 -2.99
CA THR A 237 8.80 -5.96 -2.04
C THR A 237 7.81 -5.01 -2.69
N GLY A 238 7.06 -4.24 -1.89
CA GLY A 238 6.31 -3.10 -2.37
C GLY A 238 7.20 -1.89 -2.65
N ALA A 239 6.56 -0.76 -2.94
CA ALA A 239 7.19 0.55 -3.01
C ALA A 239 6.25 1.62 -2.47
N ASP A 240 6.82 2.67 -1.86
CA ASP A 240 6.09 3.87 -1.45
C ASP A 240 6.17 4.97 -2.54
N ARG A 241 7.28 5.04 -3.31
CA ARG A 241 7.45 5.95 -4.45
C ARG A 241 8.52 5.42 -5.41
N ILE A 242 8.30 5.59 -6.71
CA ILE A 242 9.23 5.21 -7.77
C ILE A 242 9.51 6.43 -8.65
N ALA A 243 10.78 6.85 -8.73
CA ALA A 243 11.23 7.96 -9.55
C ALA A 243 11.31 7.59 -11.05
N ALA A 244 11.44 8.59 -11.92
CA ALA A 244 11.45 8.41 -13.38
C ALA A 244 12.58 7.47 -13.88
N ASN A 245 13.71 7.40 -13.17
CA ASN A 245 14.83 6.51 -13.50
C ASN A 245 14.67 5.08 -12.92
N GLY A 246 13.62 4.82 -12.14
CA GLY A 246 13.35 3.55 -11.49
C GLY A 246 13.91 3.41 -10.06
N ASP A 247 14.60 4.42 -9.54
CA ASP A 247 14.98 4.44 -8.13
C ASP A 247 13.73 4.40 -7.26
N THR A 248 13.75 3.55 -6.25
CA THR A 248 12.53 3.21 -5.51
C THR A 248 12.71 3.46 -4.03
N ALA A 249 11.88 4.34 -3.47
CA ALA A 249 11.73 4.50 -2.03
C ALA A 249 10.76 3.46 -1.48
N ASN A 250 11.17 2.79 -0.41
CA ASN A 250 10.33 1.86 0.33
C ASN A 250 10.73 1.86 1.81
N LYS A 251 10.00 1.11 2.63
CA LYS A 251 10.26 1.01 4.07
C LYS A 251 11.74 0.75 4.36
N ILE A 252 12.27 1.49 5.35
CA ILE A 252 13.67 1.38 5.79
C ILE A 252 14.12 -0.08 5.93
N GLY A 253 15.32 -0.40 5.44
CA GLY A 253 15.87 -1.75 5.33
C GLY A 253 15.70 -2.38 3.93
N THR A 254 14.92 -1.80 3.03
CA THR A 254 14.74 -2.30 1.66
C THR A 254 16.04 -2.21 0.86
N TYR A 255 16.76 -1.09 0.95
CA TYR A 255 18.06 -0.91 0.30
C TYR A 255 19.08 -1.95 0.76
N GLN A 256 19.18 -2.20 2.07
CA GLN A 256 20.04 -3.25 2.62
C GLN A 256 19.73 -4.62 2.00
N ILE A 257 18.46 -4.99 1.90
CA ILE A 257 18.03 -6.25 1.29
C ILE A 257 18.43 -6.31 -0.19
N ALA A 258 18.25 -5.22 -0.95
CA ALA A 258 18.61 -5.16 -2.37
C ALA A 258 20.12 -5.31 -2.61
N VAL A 259 20.95 -4.69 -1.76
CA VAL A 259 22.42 -4.84 -1.81
C VAL A 259 22.82 -6.28 -1.52
N LEU A 260 22.28 -6.88 -0.46
CA LEU A 260 22.55 -8.27 -0.10
C LEU A 260 22.06 -9.26 -1.16
N ALA A 261 20.90 -8.98 -1.77
CA ALA A 261 20.38 -9.78 -2.88
C ALA A 261 21.33 -9.76 -4.09
N LYS A 262 21.86 -8.58 -4.44
CA LYS A 262 22.83 -8.43 -5.54
C LYS A 262 24.12 -9.21 -5.26
N GLU A 263 24.68 -9.11 -4.05
CA GLU A 263 25.88 -9.81 -3.64
C GLU A 263 25.72 -11.33 -3.70
N ASN A 264 24.52 -11.84 -3.40
CA ASN A 264 24.22 -13.27 -3.41
C ASN A 264 23.58 -13.76 -4.72
N ASN A 265 23.57 -12.95 -5.79
CA ASN A 265 22.95 -13.27 -7.08
C ASN A 265 21.44 -13.65 -6.99
N VAL A 266 20.73 -13.05 -6.06
CA VAL A 266 19.28 -13.21 -5.87
C VAL A 266 18.57 -12.08 -6.60
N PRO A 267 17.62 -12.35 -7.51
CA PRO A 267 16.86 -11.29 -8.17
C PRO A 267 15.97 -10.54 -7.17
N PHE A 268 16.01 -9.21 -7.26
CA PHE A 268 15.22 -8.30 -6.42
C PHE A 268 14.15 -7.63 -7.27
N TYR A 269 12.89 -7.79 -6.89
CA TYR A 269 11.72 -7.31 -7.59
C TYR A 269 10.92 -6.31 -6.77
N ILE A 270 10.32 -5.35 -7.45
CA ILE A 270 9.33 -4.42 -6.89
C ILE A 270 7.95 -4.76 -7.45
N ALA A 271 6.93 -4.73 -6.60
CA ALA A 271 5.52 -4.90 -6.97
C ALA A 271 4.74 -3.66 -6.49
N ALA A 272 4.32 -2.81 -7.42
CA ALA A 272 3.68 -1.54 -7.10
C ALA A 272 2.76 -1.08 -8.24
N PRO A 273 1.62 -0.44 -7.91
CA PRO A 273 0.75 0.12 -8.94
C PRO A 273 1.39 1.34 -9.62
N ILE A 274 0.91 1.67 -10.81
CA ILE A 274 1.39 2.87 -11.55
C ILE A 274 1.15 4.15 -10.76
N SER A 275 0.16 4.20 -9.88
CA SER A 275 -0.07 5.34 -8.99
C SER A 275 1.11 5.64 -8.04
N THR A 276 2.01 4.68 -7.86
CA THR A 276 3.26 4.84 -7.08
C THR A 276 4.36 5.57 -7.88
N PHE A 277 4.22 5.67 -9.22
CA PHE A 277 5.20 6.35 -10.06
C PHE A 277 5.11 7.85 -9.90
N ASP A 278 6.22 8.48 -9.59
CA ASP A 278 6.40 9.93 -9.61
C ASP A 278 7.39 10.31 -10.72
N LEU A 279 6.87 10.39 -11.94
CA LEU A 279 7.69 10.69 -13.12
C LEU A 279 8.14 12.15 -13.19
N SER A 280 7.71 13.01 -12.27
CA SER A 280 8.19 14.39 -12.12
C SER A 280 9.52 14.43 -11.35
N ILE A 281 9.82 13.41 -10.56
CA ILE A 281 11.08 13.25 -9.82
C ILE A 281 12.07 12.47 -10.70
N PRO A 282 13.24 13.05 -11.04
CA PRO A 282 14.17 12.42 -11.98
C PRO A 282 14.82 11.15 -11.45
N ASP A 283 15.17 11.14 -10.16
CA ASP A 283 15.92 10.08 -9.50
C ASP A 283 15.64 10.01 -7.99
N GLY A 284 16.29 9.06 -7.32
CA GLY A 284 16.09 8.79 -5.90
C GLY A 284 16.59 9.88 -4.95
N GLU A 285 17.54 10.72 -5.37
CA GLU A 285 18.07 11.82 -4.53
C GLU A 285 17.02 12.91 -4.29
N HIS A 286 16.05 13.01 -5.19
CA HIS A 286 14.96 13.98 -5.11
C HIS A 286 13.72 13.45 -4.39
N ILE A 287 13.70 12.18 -3.98
CA ILE A 287 12.58 11.61 -3.21
C ILE A 287 12.63 12.11 -1.76
N PRO A 288 11.62 12.84 -1.26
CA PRO A 288 11.59 13.28 0.12
C PRO A 288 11.42 12.09 1.07
N ILE A 289 12.31 11.97 2.06
CA ILE A 289 12.26 10.93 3.08
C ILE A 289 11.67 11.49 4.37
N GLU A 290 10.59 10.87 4.83
CA GLU A 290 9.92 11.22 6.09
C GLU A 290 10.78 10.81 7.29
N GLU A 291 11.10 11.76 8.18
CA GLU A 291 11.66 11.46 9.49
C GLU A 291 10.52 11.28 10.49
N ARG A 292 10.48 10.14 11.17
CA ARG A 292 9.42 9.79 12.12
C ARG A 292 9.89 9.93 13.57
N SER A 293 8.97 9.72 14.51
CA SER A 293 9.27 9.83 15.92
C SER A 293 10.38 8.86 16.36
N ALA A 294 11.41 9.39 17.01
CA ALA A 294 12.48 8.60 17.63
C ALA A 294 11.93 7.60 18.67
N ALA A 295 10.73 7.84 19.20
CA ALA A 295 10.07 6.91 20.12
C ALA A 295 9.79 5.53 19.47
N GLU A 296 9.57 5.47 18.17
CA GLU A 296 9.39 4.17 17.48
C GLU A 296 10.68 3.34 17.50
N VAL A 297 11.85 3.98 17.54
CA VAL A 297 13.15 3.31 17.63
C VAL A 297 13.50 2.94 19.07
N THR A 298 13.28 3.87 20.01
CA THR A 298 13.68 3.71 21.43
C THR A 298 12.71 2.90 22.26
N HIS A 299 11.51 2.63 21.76
CA HIS A 299 10.50 1.82 22.43
C HIS A 299 10.07 0.64 21.55
N LEU A 300 9.68 -0.46 22.18
CA LEU A 300 9.09 -1.63 21.56
C LEU A 300 7.79 -1.96 22.29
N GLN A 301 6.66 -1.86 21.57
CA GLN A 301 5.32 -2.11 22.14
C GLN A 301 5.07 -1.30 23.45
N GLY A 302 5.48 -0.06 23.45
CA GLY A 302 5.34 0.85 24.62
C GLY A 302 6.41 0.68 25.71
N VAL A 303 7.26 -0.36 25.62
CA VAL A 303 8.37 -0.57 26.55
C VAL A 303 9.62 0.14 26.02
N ARG A 304 10.23 0.99 26.85
CA ARG A 304 11.51 1.63 26.52
C ARG A 304 12.64 0.59 26.51
N ILE A 305 13.40 0.52 25.41
CA ILE A 305 14.50 -0.44 25.20
C ILE A 305 15.87 0.24 25.07
N ALA A 306 15.92 1.57 25.06
CA ALA A 306 17.15 2.34 24.95
C ALA A 306 17.25 3.38 26.07
N PRO A 307 18.47 3.79 26.49
CA PRO A 307 18.65 4.93 27.40
C PRO A 307 18.18 6.24 26.73
N ASP A 308 18.30 7.37 27.45
CA ASP A 308 17.93 8.68 26.91
C ASP A 308 19.03 9.21 25.98
N VAL A 309 18.94 8.79 24.71
CA VAL A 309 19.90 9.14 23.66
C VAL A 309 19.16 9.64 22.44
N HIS A 310 19.85 10.40 21.60
CA HIS A 310 19.32 10.76 20.28
C HIS A 310 19.13 9.49 19.43
N ALA A 311 17.99 9.40 18.75
CA ALA A 311 17.70 8.32 17.82
C ALA A 311 17.14 8.90 16.52
N ALA A 312 17.64 8.45 15.38
CA ALA A 312 17.15 8.79 14.06
C ALA A 312 16.16 7.73 13.58
N HIS A 313 15.12 8.17 12.86
CA HIS A 313 14.15 7.26 12.25
C HIS A 313 13.73 7.74 10.85
N PRO A 314 14.61 7.65 9.83
CA PRO A 314 14.15 7.76 8.46
C PRO A 314 13.17 6.62 8.19
N ALA A 315 11.96 6.97 7.75
CA ALA A 315 10.90 5.97 7.57
C ALA A 315 11.15 5.05 6.37
N PHE A 316 11.89 5.56 5.38
CA PHE A 316 12.14 4.92 4.10
C PHE A 316 13.63 5.00 3.76
N ASP A 317 14.08 4.11 2.89
CA ASP A 317 15.35 4.22 2.17
C ASP A 317 15.11 4.13 0.66
N VAL A 318 16.09 4.58 -0.12
CA VAL A 318 16.04 4.56 -1.57
C VAL A 318 16.91 3.43 -2.11
N THR A 319 16.29 2.54 -2.87
CA THR A 319 16.96 1.48 -3.61
C THR A 319 17.26 1.95 -5.03
N PRO A 320 18.52 2.15 -5.42
CA PRO A 320 18.89 2.48 -6.80
C PRO A 320 18.40 1.43 -7.81
N ALA A 321 17.92 1.89 -8.96
CA ALA A 321 17.35 1.07 -10.03
C ALA A 321 18.29 -0.07 -10.50
N ARG A 322 19.61 0.11 -10.39
CA ARG A 322 20.62 -0.93 -10.74
C ARG A 322 20.53 -2.20 -9.92
N TYR A 323 19.87 -2.18 -8.76
CA TYR A 323 19.61 -3.35 -7.91
C TYR A 323 18.29 -4.05 -8.23
N ILE A 324 17.41 -3.41 -9.01
CA ILE A 324 16.06 -3.89 -9.29
C ILE A 324 16.06 -4.66 -10.60
N ALA A 325 15.66 -5.93 -10.56
CA ALA A 325 15.60 -6.80 -11.75
C ALA A 325 14.35 -6.55 -12.61
N ALA A 326 13.21 -6.24 -11.99
CA ALA A 326 11.98 -5.83 -12.65
C ALA A 326 11.02 -5.17 -11.67
N ILE A 327 10.08 -4.39 -12.21
CA ILE A 327 8.96 -3.75 -11.49
C ILE A 327 7.65 -4.29 -12.07
N PHE A 328 6.84 -4.92 -11.23
CA PHE A 328 5.53 -5.48 -11.60
C PHE A 328 4.45 -4.45 -11.35
N THR A 329 3.63 -4.19 -12.36
CA THR A 329 2.51 -3.25 -12.30
C THR A 329 1.24 -3.91 -12.81
N GLU A 330 0.10 -3.27 -12.64
CA GLU A 330 -1.19 -3.72 -13.19
C GLU A 330 -1.25 -3.65 -14.73
N ARG A 331 -0.27 -3.00 -15.38
CA ARG A 331 -0.21 -2.89 -16.85
C ARG A 331 0.93 -3.68 -17.46
N GLY A 332 1.64 -4.47 -16.68
CA GLY A 332 2.76 -5.30 -17.14
C GLY A 332 4.01 -5.13 -16.32
N VAL A 333 5.13 -5.54 -16.92
CA VAL A 333 6.43 -5.63 -16.25
C VAL A 333 7.40 -4.62 -16.83
N ALA A 334 7.87 -3.67 -16.01
CA ALA A 334 8.96 -2.77 -16.39
C ALA A 334 10.31 -3.44 -16.16
N ARG A 335 11.23 -3.26 -17.09
CA ARG A 335 12.65 -3.67 -17.02
C ARG A 335 13.55 -2.51 -17.42
N ALA A 336 14.81 -2.59 -17.04
CA ALA A 336 15.80 -1.59 -17.46
C ALA A 336 15.92 -1.53 -19.01
N PRO A 337 16.07 -0.34 -19.57
CA PRO A 337 16.19 0.97 -18.93
C PRO A 337 14.83 1.48 -18.41
N TYR A 338 14.75 1.75 -17.11
CA TYR A 338 13.49 2.11 -16.45
C TYR A 338 12.89 3.43 -16.91
N SER A 339 13.73 4.40 -17.27
CA SER A 339 13.26 5.70 -17.74
C SER A 339 12.32 5.64 -18.97
N SER A 340 12.48 4.63 -19.82
CA SER A 340 11.60 4.39 -20.97
C SER A 340 10.46 3.44 -20.62
N SER A 341 10.74 2.33 -19.93
CA SER A 341 9.73 1.29 -19.64
C SER A 341 8.64 1.78 -18.68
N LEU A 342 8.99 2.59 -17.66
CA LEU A 342 8.01 3.18 -16.74
C LEU A 342 7.09 4.18 -17.46
N ARG A 343 7.64 5.05 -18.33
CA ARG A 343 6.83 5.97 -19.13
C ARG A 343 5.88 5.25 -20.07
N ALA A 344 6.34 4.18 -20.72
CA ALA A 344 5.52 3.38 -21.61
C ALA A 344 4.32 2.74 -20.87
N LEU A 345 4.56 2.19 -19.69
CA LEU A 345 3.49 1.61 -18.86
C LEU A 345 2.53 2.69 -18.34
N ALA A 346 3.06 3.86 -17.92
CA ALA A 346 2.22 4.95 -17.42
C ALA A 346 1.29 5.52 -18.51
N ALA A 347 1.73 5.56 -19.78
CA ALA A 347 0.93 6.03 -20.92
C ALA A 347 -0.10 5.01 -21.44
N GLY A 348 0.01 3.74 -21.08
CA GLY A 348 -0.87 2.68 -21.54
C GLY A 348 -2.31 2.78 -20.99
N PRO A 349 -3.29 2.07 -21.62
CA PRO A 349 -4.66 2.03 -21.13
C PRO A 349 -4.74 1.38 -19.74
N GLN A 350 -5.72 1.81 -18.93
CA GLN A 350 -6.01 1.12 -17.68
C GLN A 350 -6.60 -0.27 -17.98
N PRO A 351 -6.27 -1.31 -17.17
CA PRO A 351 -6.92 -2.60 -17.30
C PRO A 351 -8.43 -2.42 -17.11
N ALA A 352 -9.21 -3.07 -17.98
CA ALA A 352 -10.66 -3.05 -17.86
C ALA A 352 -11.05 -3.74 -16.53
N VAL A 353 -11.81 -3.03 -15.69
CA VAL A 353 -12.44 -3.66 -14.51
C VAL A 353 -13.53 -4.57 -15.07
N SER A 354 -13.30 -5.89 -15.07
CA SER A 354 -14.38 -6.82 -15.36
C SER A 354 -15.41 -6.66 -14.24
N SER A 355 -16.60 -6.22 -14.59
CA SER A 355 -17.77 -6.36 -13.73
C SER A 355 -17.98 -7.87 -13.51
N ALA A 356 -17.42 -8.39 -12.41
CA ALA A 356 -17.78 -9.74 -11.97
C ALA A 356 -19.25 -9.72 -11.56
N PRO A 357 -20.00 -10.78 -11.84
CA PRO A 357 -21.42 -10.89 -11.56
C PRO A 357 -21.74 -10.82 -10.07
#